data_8102f37311251193a2a3e3e1e1060f91
#
_entry.id   8102f37311251193a2a3e3e1e1060f91
#
_cell.length_a   1.000
_cell.length_b   1.000
_cell.length_c   1.000
_cell.angle_alpha   90.00
_cell.angle_beta   90.00
_cell.angle_gamma   90.00
#
_symmetry.space_group_name_H-M   'P 1'
#
loop_
_entity.id
_entity.type
_entity.pdbx_description
1 polymer ?
#
loop_
_entity_poly.entity_id
_entity_poly.type
_entity_poly.pdbx_seq_one_letter_code
_entity_poly.pdbx_strand_id
1 'polypeptide(L)'
;MQDIKSWPTLTRYRSYWVALFVFLSICLGISSSTAVTSTIASTEDQSYWQQMETHGKNQDVYFYAWGGDAQINAYIQWAAEQIKSQYNINLVHVKLSDTSEAVSRVLAEKSANNNSQGSVDLVWINGANFATMNEHSLLLKHWSNKLPNFALTDPNNNPAVTFDFGIPTEGMEAPWGQASLTFYYDNLAIDGSANNKPPTTLNEILSWSTQHPGRFSYPKPPDFLGMSFLKYALVTLHQNSPENIKSQLNQPATDQNTALVLTPLWDFLDKLHPTLWRKGEHFMQNGAQMRRLVDDTELSLAFTFSAPEVPAAVQRYDLPESIRSYAMNDGSLSNTHFVAIPYNASHPQSAQLVANFLLSPTAQAHKQKASVWGDKTVLIQSTLNNDQQALFKTSKPHPSALPFNSIKRTLSEPHPSWVDAIMQGWEMRYGVSQ
;
A
#
# COMPACT_ATOMS: atom_id res chain seq x y z
N MET A 1 -64.78 -49.13 -11.46
CA MET A 1 -65.04 -49.91 -10.25
C MET A 1 -64.65 -49.00 -9.12
N GLN A 2 -65.57 -48.24 -8.59
CA GLN A 2 -66.40 -48.49 -7.40
C GLN A 2 -65.52 -48.37 -6.17
N ASP A 3 -65.82 -47.64 -5.15
CA ASP A 3 -66.99 -46.87 -4.68
C ASP A 3 -66.50 -46.12 -3.40
N ILE A 4 -66.76 -44.85 -3.19
CA ILE A 4 -67.90 -44.23 -2.52
C ILE A 4 -67.95 -44.40 -0.99
N LYS A 5 -68.14 -43.28 -0.34
CA LYS A 5 -68.89 -42.99 0.91
C LYS A 5 -68.04 -42.88 2.21
N SER A 6 -68.36 -42.05 3.18
CA SER A 6 -69.37 -41.01 3.38
C SER A 6 -69.08 -40.31 4.71
N TRP A 7 -69.56 -39.13 4.86
CA TRP A 7 -69.77 -38.35 6.10
C TRP A 7 -70.88 -39.00 6.94
N PRO A 8 -71.11 -38.67 8.25
CA PRO A 8 -71.54 -37.36 8.71
C PRO A 8 -71.21 -36.94 10.17
N THR A 9 -71.14 -35.65 10.47
CA THR A 9 -72.05 -34.79 11.33
C THR A 9 -72.22 -35.17 12.81
N LEU A 10 -72.14 -34.26 13.76
CA LEU A 10 -72.99 -33.20 14.24
C LEU A 10 -72.50 -32.61 15.58
N THR A 11 -72.39 -31.30 15.63
CA THR A 11 -72.90 -30.36 16.61
C THR A 11 -72.90 -30.63 18.12
N ARG A 12 -72.39 -29.67 18.89
CA ARG A 12 -73.19 -28.93 19.88
C ARG A 12 -72.50 -27.69 20.42
N TYR A 13 -73.23 -26.60 20.34
CA TYR A 13 -73.15 -25.30 20.98
C TYR A 13 -72.85 -25.34 22.50
N ARG A 14 -72.07 -24.35 22.99
CA ARG A 14 -72.51 -23.52 24.10
C ARG A 14 -71.67 -22.21 24.17
N SER A 15 -72.40 -21.14 24.13
CA SER A 15 -72.11 -19.73 24.31
C SER A 15 -71.59 -19.37 25.72
N TYR A 16 -71.13 -18.14 25.76
CA TYR A 16 -70.95 -17.17 26.88
C TYR A 16 -69.46 -16.94 27.20
N TRP A 17 -68.82 -15.79 27.26
CA TRP A 17 -69.26 -14.44 27.59
C TRP A 17 -68.27 -13.43 26.97
N VAL A 18 -68.76 -12.27 26.58
CA VAL A 18 -68.04 -11.07 26.14
C VAL A 18 -67.30 -10.49 27.35
N ALA A 19 -65.97 -10.24 27.17
CA ALA A 19 -65.25 -9.26 27.95
C ALA A 19 -64.37 -8.44 27.03
N LEU A 20 -64.80 -7.24 26.79
CA LEU A 20 -64.16 -6.17 26.03
C LEU A 20 -62.92 -5.70 26.82
N PHE A 21 -61.70 -6.04 26.40
CA PHE A 21 -60.49 -5.36 26.84
C PHE A 21 -59.93 -4.58 25.64
N VAL A 22 -60.12 -3.27 25.72
CA VAL A 22 -59.39 -2.31 24.88
C VAL A 22 -57.95 -2.28 25.34
N PHE A 23 -57.06 -2.94 24.59
CA PHE A 23 -55.65 -2.73 24.75
C PHE A 23 -55.18 -1.63 23.79
N LEU A 24 -54.90 -0.47 24.39
CA LEU A 24 -54.20 0.64 23.78
C LEU A 24 -52.80 0.22 23.45
N SER A 25 -52.53 -0.18 22.18
CA SER A 25 -51.19 -0.47 21.69
C SER A 25 -50.44 0.84 21.50
N ILE A 26 -49.65 1.21 22.51
CA ILE A 26 -48.62 2.22 22.37
C ILE A 26 -47.50 1.59 21.54
N CYS A 27 -47.43 1.91 20.25
CA CYS A 27 -46.29 1.66 19.41
C CYS A 27 -45.14 2.56 19.89
N LEU A 28 -44.32 2.06 20.82
CA LEU A 28 -42.98 2.57 21.06
C LEU A 28 -42.12 2.17 19.85
N GLY A 29 -41.95 3.08 18.91
CA GLY A 29 -40.97 2.98 17.86
C GLY A 29 -39.58 2.97 18.50
N ILE A 30 -39.00 1.78 18.63
CA ILE A 30 -37.57 1.62 18.93
C ILE A 30 -36.85 2.00 17.63
N SER A 31 -36.48 3.27 17.51
CA SER A 31 -35.48 3.70 16.57
C SER A 31 -34.16 3.08 17.00
N SER A 32 -33.76 1.99 16.33
CA SER A 32 -32.41 1.45 16.45
C SER A 32 -31.46 2.48 15.84
N SER A 33 -31.05 3.46 16.62
CA SER A 33 -29.86 4.23 16.29
C SER A 33 -28.69 3.27 16.39
N THR A 34 -28.14 2.86 15.25
CA THR A 34 -26.79 2.28 15.19
C THR A 34 -25.83 3.33 15.73
N ALA A 35 -25.57 3.28 17.02
CA ALA A 35 -24.46 4.01 17.60
C ALA A 35 -23.20 3.50 16.92
N VAL A 36 -22.59 4.34 16.10
CA VAL A 36 -21.21 4.17 15.69
C VAL A 36 -20.40 4.20 16.99
N THR A 37 -19.96 3.04 17.42
CA THR A 37 -19.10 2.90 18.59
C THR A 37 -17.76 3.50 18.19
N SER A 38 -17.56 4.79 18.46
CA SER A 38 -16.23 5.38 18.48
C SER A 38 -15.46 4.62 19.56
N THR A 39 -14.45 3.89 19.16
CA THR A 39 -13.53 3.22 20.10
C THR A 39 -12.87 4.33 20.92
N ILE A 40 -13.40 4.57 22.12
CA ILE A 40 -12.78 5.49 23.08
C ILE A 40 -11.49 4.80 23.50
N ALA A 41 -10.34 5.44 23.26
CA ALA A 41 -9.05 4.96 23.73
C ALA A 41 -9.13 4.64 25.23
N SER A 42 -8.51 3.56 25.66
CA SER A 42 -8.51 3.17 27.06
C SER A 42 -7.90 4.28 27.92
N THR A 43 -8.25 4.31 29.22
CA THR A 43 -7.67 5.29 30.15
C THR A 43 -6.14 5.15 30.23
N GLU A 44 -5.62 3.95 30.02
CA GLU A 44 -4.18 3.67 29.95
C GLU A 44 -3.54 4.28 28.70
N ASP A 45 -4.19 4.18 27.54
CA ASP A 45 -3.69 4.79 26.29
C ASP A 45 -3.70 6.32 26.37
N GLN A 46 -4.71 6.91 27.01
CA GLN A 46 -4.76 8.35 27.23
C GLN A 46 -3.64 8.82 28.16
N SER A 47 -3.37 8.08 29.25
CA SER A 47 -2.27 8.41 30.16
C SER A 47 -0.91 8.23 29.52
N TYR A 48 -0.73 7.19 28.70
CA TYR A 48 0.48 6.97 27.91
C TYR A 48 0.72 8.15 26.97
N TRP A 49 -0.31 8.56 26.22
CA TRP A 49 -0.17 9.64 25.25
C TRP A 49 0.17 10.99 25.91
N GLN A 50 -0.45 11.31 27.04
CA GLN A 50 -0.12 12.50 27.83
C GLN A 50 1.35 12.52 28.28
N GLN A 51 1.91 11.37 28.64
CA GLN A 51 3.34 11.25 28.96
C GLN A 51 4.21 11.53 27.71
N MET A 52 3.83 10.99 26.54
CA MET A 52 4.53 11.27 25.29
C MET A 52 4.54 12.76 24.97
N GLU A 53 3.40 13.45 25.11
CA GLU A 53 3.30 14.89 24.90
C GLU A 53 4.11 15.71 25.91
N THR A 54 4.23 15.23 27.13
CA THR A 54 4.98 15.93 28.17
C THR A 54 6.48 15.83 27.97
N HIS A 55 7.00 14.64 27.60
CA HIS A 55 8.43 14.37 27.53
C HIS A 55 9.01 14.48 26.09
N GLY A 56 8.16 14.40 25.08
CA GLY A 56 8.59 14.41 23.69
C GLY A 56 8.72 15.79 23.04
N LYS A 57 8.30 16.87 23.72
CA LYS A 57 8.42 18.25 23.18
C LYS A 57 9.83 18.83 23.35
N ASN A 58 10.14 19.86 22.53
CA ASN A 58 11.36 20.65 22.64
C ASN A 58 12.66 19.86 22.35
N GLN A 59 12.62 18.89 21.46
CA GLN A 59 13.76 18.03 21.10
C GLN A 59 14.00 18.02 19.59
N ASP A 60 15.15 17.50 19.19
CA ASP A 60 15.44 17.18 17.80
C ASP A 60 15.00 15.74 17.51
N VAL A 61 14.53 15.48 16.29
CA VAL A 61 14.21 14.13 15.80
C VAL A 61 14.88 13.93 14.45
N TYR A 62 15.77 12.97 14.35
CA TYR A 62 16.47 12.63 13.13
C TYR A 62 15.68 11.58 12.37
N PHE A 63 14.99 12.02 11.31
CA PHE A 63 14.16 11.18 10.45
C PHE A 63 14.95 10.75 9.22
N TYR A 64 15.35 9.50 9.21
CA TYR A 64 16.05 8.85 8.10
C TYR A 64 15.02 8.40 7.07
N ALA A 65 14.97 9.07 5.94
CA ALA A 65 13.99 8.82 4.88
C ALA A 65 14.60 8.98 3.49
N TRP A 66 14.07 8.25 2.52
CA TRP A 66 14.48 8.37 1.14
C TRP A 66 14.35 9.82 0.63
N GLY A 67 15.42 10.30 -0.02
CA GLY A 67 15.54 11.71 -0.44
C GLY A 67 15.53 11.93 -1.95
N GLY A 68 15.19 10.89 -2.75
CA GLY A 68 15.33 10.93 -4.20
C GLY A 68 14.25 11.70 -4.96
N ASP A 69 13.19 12.19 -4.29
CA ASP A 69 12.09 12.93 -4.92
C ASP A 69 11.87 14.30 -4.28
N ALA A 70 11.74 15.33 -5.11
CA ALA A 70 11.60 16.71 -4.67
C ALA A 70 10.26 16.98 -3.97
N GLN A 71 9.16 16.35 -4.40
CA GLN A 71 7.83 16.51 -3.82
C GLN A 71 7.75 15.86 -2.43
N ILE A 72 8.34 14.66 -2.30
CA ILE A 72 8.46 13.97 -1.01
C ILE A 72 9.28 14.81 -0.03
N ASN A 73 10.44 15.32 -0.48
CA ASN A 73 11.28 16.20 0.34
C ASN A 73 10.53 17.46 0.78
N ALA A 74 9.75 18.07 -0.12
CA ALA A 74 8.94 19.24 0.20
C ALA A 74 7.81 18.92 1.20
N TYR A 75 7.17 17.74 1.09
CA TYR A 75 6.19 17.29 2.07
C TYR A 75 6.81 17.08 3.45
N ILE A 76 7.98 16.44 3.54
CA ILE A 76 8.67 16.24 4.82
C ILE A 76 9.07 17.59 5.43
N GLN A 77 9.52 18.55 4.61
CA GLN A 77 9.82 19.90 5.06
C GLN A 77 8.57 20.61 5.61
N TRP A 78 7.44 20.54 4.90
CA TRP A 78 6.16 21.07 5.39
C TRP A 78 5.75 20.41 6.73
N ALA A 79 5.86 19.09 6.83
CA ALA A 79 5.57 18.36 8.07
C ALA A 79 6.46 18.83 9.22
N ALA A 80 7.75 19.07 8.96
CA ALA A 80 8.70 19.61 9.96
C ALA A 80 8.25 20.97 10.50
N GLU A 81 7.77 21.86 9.62
CA GLU A 81 7.25 23.19 10.02
C GLU A 81 6.00 23.06 10.90
N GLN A 82 5.06 22.16 10.55
CA GLN A 82 3.87 21.93 11.36
C GLN A 82 4.20 21.32 12.73
N ILE A 83 5.10 20.34 12.76
CA ILE A 83 5.58 19.67 13.98
C ILE A 83 6.33 20.67 14.89
N LYS A 84 7.15 21.55 14.29
CA LYS A 84 7.82 22.63 15.01
C LYS A 84 6.81 23.56 15.68
N SER A 85 5.77 23.96 14.95
CA SER A 85 4.70 24.82 15.46
C SER A 85 3.91 24.17 16.60
N GLN A 86 3.60 22.87 16.49
CA GLN A 86 2.71 22.17 17.42
C GLN A 86 3.42 21.66 18.67
N TYR A 87 4.66 21.14 18.52
CA TYR A 87 5.37 20.44 19.60
C TYR A 87 6.73 21.07 19.94
N ASN A 88 7.16 22.10 19.21
CA ASN A 88 8.50 22.65 19.25
C ASN A 88 9.60 21.59 19.00
N ILE A 89 9.29 20.52 18.25
CA ILE A 89 10.24 19.51 17.80
C ILE A 89 10.90 20.01 16.52
N ASN A 90 12.23 19.87 16.44
CA ASN A 90 12.99 20.13 15.23
C ASN A 90 13.17 18.81 14.46
N LEU A 91 12.35 18.57 13.43
CA LEU A 91 12.45 17.37 12.59
C LEU A 91 13.54 17.57 11.55
N VAL A 92 14.61 16.79 11.65
CA VAL A 92 15.74 16.80 10.72
C VAL A 92 15.60 15.64 9.72
N HIS A 93 15.31 15.96 8.46
CA HIS A 93 15.28 14.96 7.39
C HIS A 93 16.71 14.57 6.99
N VAL A 94 17.15 13.36 7.39
CA VAL A 94 18.39 12.73 6.94
C VAL A 94 18.08 11.96 5.67
N LYS A 95 18.49 12.51 4.52
CA LYS A 95 18.19 11.94 3.20
C LYS A 95 19.02 10.70 2.92
N LEU A 96 18.34 9.61 2.63
CA LEU A 96 18.95 8.34 2.22
C LEU A 96 18.80 8.13 0.71
N SER A 97 19.76 7.42 0.12
CA SER A 97 19.62 6.83 -1.20
C SER A 97 18.84 5.51 -1.14
N ASP A 98 19.06 4.73 -0.07
CA ASP A 98 18.37 3.48 0.24
C ASP A 98 18.21 3.31 1.76
N THR A 99 17.10 2.71 2.19
CA THR A 99 16.79 2.49 3.62
C THR A 99 17.78 1.55 4.30
N SER A 100 18.44 0.66 3.57
CA SER A 100 19.48 -0.25 4.12
C SER A 100 20.65 0.50 4.73
N GLU A 101 20.88 1.77 4.37
CA GLU A 101 21.89 2.64 5.01
C GLU A 101 21.55 2.87 6.50
N ALA A 102 20.26 3.13 6.81
CA ALA A 102 19.81 3.28 8.19
C ALA A 102 19.87 1.95 8.96
N VAL A 103 19.49 0.83 8.32
CA VAL A 103 19.59 -0.51 8.91
C VAL A 103 21.03 -0.81 9.29
N SER A 104 21.97 -0.59 8.37
CA SER A 104 23.41 -0.81 8.60
C SER A 104 23.96 0.05 9.74
N ARG A 105 23.48 1.30 9.84
CA ARG A 105 23.86 2.21 10.93
C ARG A 105 23.41 1.70 12.28
N VAL A 106 22.14 1.32 12.43
CA VAL A 106 21.61 0.80 13.71
C VAL A 106 22.28 -0.52 14.10
N LEU A 107 22.59 -1.39 13.13
CA LEU A 107 23.37 -2.61 13.34
C LEU A 107 24.79 -2.31 13.87
N ALA A 108 25.47 -1.33 13.27
CA ALA A 108 26.79 -0.91 13.72
C ALA A 108 26.76 -0.31 15.13
N GLU A 109 25.77 0.50 15.45
CA GLU A 109 25.55 1.05 16.79
C GLU A 109 25.31 -0.06 17.82
N LYS A 110 24.49 -1.06 17.48
CA LYS A 110 24.28 -2.25 18.35
C LYS A 110 25.58 -3.01 18.59
N SER A 111 26.39 -3.22 17.55
CA SER A 111 27.67 -3.89 17.64
C SER A 111 28.67 -3.12 18.50
N ALA A 112 28.55 -1.79 18.55
CA ALA A 112 29.31 -0.89 19.41
C ALA A 112 28.75 -0.77 20.83
N ASN A 113 27.72 -1.55 21.20
CA ASN A 113 26.98 -1.49 22.47
C ASN A 113 26.32 -0.11 22.75
N ASN A 114 26.00 0.66 21.73
CA ASN A 114 25.24 1.90 21.85
C ASN A 114 23.73 1.58 21.93
N ASN A 115 23.22 1.34 23.12
CA ASN A 115 21.86 0.85 23.36
C ASN A 115 20.85 1.96 23.70
N SER A 116 21.25 3.25 23.75
CA SER A 116 20.34 4.34 24.19
C SER A 116 20.64 5.71 23.58
N GLN A 117 21.66 5.83 22.76
CA GLN A 117 22.05 7.09 22.13
C GLN A 117 22.27 6.89 20.63
N GLY A 118 21.30 6.22 20.00
CA GLY A 118 21.30 5.98 18.57
C GLY A 118 21.16 7.29 17.79
N SER A 119 21.77 7.33 16.62
CA SER A 119 21.70 8.50 15.73
C SER A 119 20.42 8.54 14.89
N VAL A 120 19.63 7.46 14.88
CA VAL A 120 18.38 7.33 14.14
C VAL A 120 17.24 7.38 15.14
N ASP A 121 16.37 8.39 15.06
CA ASP A 121 15.18 8.46 15.91
C ASP A 121 13.94 7.91 15.22
N LEU A 122 13.82 8.12 13.92
CA LEU A 122 12.72 7.64 13.10
C LEU A 122 13.27 7.21 11.73
N VAL A 123 12.77 6.12 11.17
CA VAL A 123 13.16 5.63 9.85
C VAL A 123 11.92 5.33 9.00
N TRP A 124 11.91 5.77 7.74
CA TRP A 124 10.96 5.29 6.75
C TRP A 124 11.41 3.90 6.27
N ILE A 125 10.58 2.90 6.48
CA ILE A 125 10.92 1.50 6.30
C ILE A 125 9.78 0.71 5.67
N ASN A 126 10.10 -0.38 5.02
CA ASN A 126 9.18 -1.46 4.64
C ASN A 126 9.95 -2.71 4.17
N GLY A 127 9.21 -3.81 4.03
CA GLY A 127 9.66 -5.05 3.39
C GLY A 127 10.90 -5.67 4.00
N ALA A 128 11.91 -5.90 3.16
CA ALA A 128 13.14 -6.58 3.57
C ALA A 128 13.91 -5.84 4.68
N ASN A 129 13.85 -4.49 4.67
CA ASN A 129 14.48 -3.68 5.71
C ASN A 129 13.81 -3.88 7.07
N PHE A 130 12.45 -3.91 7.10
CA PHE A 130 11.71 -4.24 8.32
C PHE A 130 12.02 -5.67 8.79
N ALA A 131 12.00 -6.65 7.89
CA ALA A 131 12.33 -8.03 8.20
C ALA A 131 13.71 -8.14 8.87
N THR A 132 14.72 -7.50 8.29
CA THR A 132 16.09 -7.48 8.83
C THR A 132 16.15 -6.82 10.20
N MET A 133 15.52 -5.65 10.37
CA MET A 133 15.53 -4.96 11.68
C MET A 133 14.78 -5.75 12.75
N ASN A 134 13.68 -6.43 12.38
CA ASN A 134 12.95 -7.29 13.30
C ASN A 134 13.75 -8.53 13.72
N GLU A 135 14.35 -9.25 12.75
CA GLU A 135 15.19 -10.42 13.01
C GLU A 135 16.34 -10.12 13.97
N HIS A 136 16.99 -8.97 13.78
CA HIS A 136 18.09 -8.53 14.63
C HIS A 136 17.65 -7.77 15.89
N SER A 137 16.35 -7.69 16.21
CA SER A 137 15.78 -6.98 17.36
C SER A 137 16.29 -5.53 17.44
N LEU A 138 16.16 -4.79 16.34
CA LEU A 138 16.64 -3.41 16.21
C LEU A 138 15.52 -2.38 16.38
N LEU A 139 14.27 -2.81 16.59
CA LEU A 139 13.10 -1.94 16.64
C LEU A 139 12.51 -1.81 18.04
N LEU A 140 12.00 -0.63 18.36
CA LEU A 140 11.15 -0.38 19.51
C LEU A 140 9.83 -1.11 19.31
N LYS A 141 9.35 -1.86 20.32
CA LYS A 141 8.15 -2.70 20.23
C LYS A 141 6.94 -2.04 20.86
N HIS A 142 5.73 -2.42 20.40
CA HIS A 142 4.44 -2.13 21.01
C HIS A 142 4.14 -0.64 21.24
N TRP A 143 4.56 0.25 20.32
CA TRP A 143 4.34 1.68 20.44
C TRP A 143 3.30 2.21 19.43
N SER A 144 3.29 1.70 18.19
CA SER A 144 2.50 2.30 17.11
C SER A 144 0.99 2.14 17.31
N ASN A 145 0.56 1.02 17.88
CA ASN A 145 -0.84 0.75 18.21
C ASN A 145 -1.39 1.63 19.35
N LYS A 146 -0.52 2.35 20.07
CA LYS A 146 -0.89 3.31 21.11
C LYS A 146 -1.02 4.74 20.59
N LEU A 147 -0.70 4.98 19.33
CA LEU A 147 -0.86 6.30 18.71
C LEU A 147 -2.35 6.63 18.55
N PRO A 148 -2.82 7.82 18.97
CA PRO A 148 -4.23 8.21 18.84
C PRO A 148 -4.79 8.09 17.43
N ASN A 149 -3.99 8.42 16.41
CA ASN A 149 -4.43 8.36 15.01
C ASN A 149 -4.35 6.95 14.40
N PHE A 150 -3.73 5.97 15.07
CA PHE A 150 -3.64 4.60 14.54
C PHE A 150 -5.02 3.93 14.42
N ALA A 151 -5.93 4.21 15.35
CA ALA A 151 -7.30 3.69 15.28
C ALA A 151 -8.06 4.13 14.01
N LEU A 152 -7.69 5.27 13.41
CA LEU A 152 -8.31 5.78 12.17
C LEU A 152 -7.92 4.97 10.92
N THR A 153 -6.98 4.04 11.03
CA THR A 153 -6.57 3.11 9.97
C THR A 153 -7.41 1.84 9.93
N ASP A 154 -8.30 1.64 10.92
CA ASP A 154 -9.10 0.42 11.13
C ASP A 154 -8.24 -0.87 11.16
N PRO A 155 -7.27 -0.97 12.09
CA PRO A 155 -6.29 -2.06 12.09
C PRO A 155 -6.92 -3.45 12.25
N ASN A 156 -8.12 -3.55 12.81
CA ASN A 156 -8.83 -4.83 12.98
C ASN A 156 -9.36 -5.40 11.66
N ASN A 157 -9.67 -4.54 10.69
CA ASN A 157 -10.23 -4.93 9.40
C ASN A 157 -9.30 -4.60 8.22
N ASN A 158 -8.15 -3.99 8.49
CA ASN A 158 -7.19 -3.56 7.48
C ASN A 158 -5.80 -4.19 7.72
N PRO A 159 -5.56 -5.42 7.28
CA PRO A 159 -4.27 -6.09 7.47
C PRO A 159 -3.09 -5.35 6.81
N ALA A 160 -3.34 -4.48 5.83
CA ALA A 160 -2.28 -3.70 5.20
C ALA A 160 -1.56 -2.72 6.15
N VAL A 161 -2.11 -2.44 7.33
CA VAL A 161 -1.48 -1.56 8.34
C VAL A 161 -0.92 -2.33 9.53
N THR A 162 -1.09 -3.65 9.57
CA THR A 162 -0.63 -4.53 10.65
C THR A 162 0.32 -5.63 10.16
N PHE A 163 0.55 -5.69 8.85
CA PHE A 163 1.52 -6.58 8.22
C PHE A 163 2.38 -5.79 7.23
N ASP A 164 3.68 -6.01 7.26
CA ASP A 164 4.62 -5.51 6.25
C ASP A 164 5.22 -6.69 5.49
N PHE A 165 4.95 -6.78 4.18
CA PHE A 165 5.35 -7.90 3.32
C PHE A 165 5.07 -9.29 3.94
N GLY A 166 3.88 -9.44 4.50
CA GLY A 166 3.43 -10.69 5.13
C GLY A 166 3.96 -10.95 6.54
N ILE A 167 4.80 -10.08 7.10
CA ILE A 167 5.32 -10.16 8.45
C ILE A 167 4.47 -9.30 9.38
N PRO A 168 3.96 -9.81 10.52
CA PRO A 168 3.23 -9.01 11.49
C PRO A 168 4.08 -7.87 12.04
N THR A 169 3.54 -6.65 12.06
CA THR A 169 4.28 -5.47 12.56
C THR A 169 4.45 -5.46 14.07
N GLU A 170 3.58 -6.14 14.81
CA GLU A 170 3.58 -6.24 16.28
C GLU A 170 3.71 -4.87 16.99
N GLY A 171 3.23 -3.82 16.36
CA GLY A 171 3.33 -2.46 16.89
C GLY A 171 4.74 -1.87 16.86
N MET A 172 5.65 -2.39 16.04
CA MET A 172 7.01 -1.88 15.84
C MET A 172 7.10 -0.75 14.82
N GLU A 173 6.08 -0.59 14.00
CA GLU A 173 6.02 0.45 12.97
C GLU A 173 4.61 1.01 12.81
N ALA A 174 4.51 2.26 12.38
CA ALA A 174 3.26 2.97 12.12
C ALA A 174 3.10 3.24 10.62
N PRO A 175 1.93 2.94 10.02
CA PRO A 175 1.67 3.22 8.62
C PRO A 175 1.56 4.72 8.40
N TRP A 176 2.05 5.24 7.27
CA TRP A 176 1.90 6.66 6.95
C TRP A 176 1.58 6.96 5.48
N GLY A 177 1.55 5.94 4.61
CA GLY A 177 1.17 6.07 3.22
C GLY A 177 0.98 4.73 2.54
N GLN A 178 0.44 4.78 1.31
CA GLN A 178 0.25 3.60 0.47
C GLN A 178 0.65 3.90 -0.96
N ALA A 179 1.42 3.00 -1.55
CA ALA A 179 1.72 3.02 -2.97
C ALA A 179 1.14 1.79 -3.67
N SER A 180 0.90 1.93 -4.96
CA SER A 180 0.35 0.84 -5.77
C SER A 180 0.93 0.88 -7.17
N LEU A 181 1.25 -0.29 -7.70
CA LEU A 181 1.66 -0.43 -9.08
C LEU A 181 0.54 0.10 -9.99
N THR A 182 0.86 1.15 -10.74
CA THR A 182 -0.06 1.87 -11.63
C THR A 182 0.52 1.85 -13.03
N PHE A 183 -0.28 1.46 -14.00
CA PHE A 183 0.11 1.49 -15.39
C PHE A 183 -0.30 2.81 -16.04
N TYR A 184 0.45 3.23 -17.04
CA TYR A 184 0.11 4.37 -17.88
C TYR A 184 0.50 4.11 -19.33
N TYR A 185 -0.20 4.76 -20.23
CA TYR A 185 -0.04 4.58 -21.67
C TYR A 185 -0.21 5.88 -22.42
N ASP A 186 0.37 5.95 -23.61
CA ASP A 186 0.10 7.01 -24.54
C ASP A 186 -1.19 6.71 -25.33
N ASN A 187 -2.23 7.49 -25.08
CA ASN A 187 -3.54 7.32 -25.71
C ASN A 187 -3.48 7.46 -27.26
N LEU A 188 -2.59 8.29 -27.77
CA LEU A 188 -2.41 8.46 -29.21
C LEU A 188 -1.71 7.24 -29.84
N ALA A 189 -0.79 6.61 -29.13
CA ALA A 189 -0.09 5.43 -29.61
C ALA A 189 -0.95 4.16 -29.61
N ILE A 190 -1.98 4.10 -28.78
CA ILE A 190 -2.92 2.96 -28.67
C ILE A 190 -4.14 3.11 -29.61
N ASP A 191 -4.45 4.31 -30.10
CA ASP A 191 -5.61 4.61 -30.94
C ASP A 191 -5.68 3.79 -32.25
N GLY A 192 -4.59 3.18 -32.67
CA GLY A 192 -4.55 2.27 -33.83
C GLY A 192 -4.93 0.82 -33.54
N SER A 193 -5.16 0.44 -32.29
CA SER A 193 -5.56 -0.91 -31.92
C SER A 193 -7.07 -1.12 -32.11
N ALA A 194 -7.48 -2.33 -32.50
CA ALA A 194 -8.90 -2.67 -32.81
C ALA A 194 -9.91 -2.37 -31.67
N ASN A 195 -9.44 -2.08 -30.46
CA ASN A 195 -10.26 -1.78 -29.29
C ASN A 195 -9.94 -0.45 -28.59
N ASN A 196 -8.97 0.33 -29.03
CA ASN A 196 -8.54 1.63 -28.46
C ASN A 196 -8.38 1.62 -26.93
N LYS A 197 -7.96 0.49 -26.34
CA LYS A 197 -7.83 0.32 -24.90
C LYS A 197 -6.47 -0.31 -24.57
N PRO A 198 -5.85 0.13 -23.46
CA PRO A 198 -4.63 -0.51 -22.98
C PRO A 198 -4.94 -1.93 -22.46
N PRO A 199 -3.95 -2.82 -22.40
CA PRO A 199 -4.10 -4.12 -21.76
C PRO A 199 -4.35 -3.94 -20.26
N THR A 200 -5.36 -4.63 -19.72
CA THR A 200 -5.80 -4.50 -18.32
C THR A 200 -5.58 -5.75 -17.49
N THR A 201 -5.01 -6.79 -18.07
CA THR A 201 -4.59 -8.02 -17.39
C THR A 201 -3.19 -8.42 -17.80
N LEU A 202 -2.52 -9.23 -17.02
CA LEU A 202 -1.17 -9.74 -17.34
C LEU A 202 -1.15 -10.50 -18.66
N ASN A 203 -2.19 -11.31 -18.92
CA ASN A 203 -2.33 -12.05 -20.18
C ASN A 203 -2.58 -11.12 -21.37
N GLU A 204 -3.33 -10.02 -21.16
CA GLU A 204 -3.51 -8.99 -22.18
C GLU A 204 -2.22 -8.23 -22.46
N ILE A 205 -1.34 -7.99 -21.46
CA ILE A 205 -0.01 -7.42 -21.70
C ILE A 205 0.77 -8.31 -22.65
N LEU A 206 0.82 -9.62 -22.44
CA LEU A 206 1.52 -10.56 -23.35
C LEU A 206 0.93 -10.52 -24.75
N SER A 207 -0.40 -10.59 -24.86
CA SER A 207 -1.09 -10.57 -26.15
C SER A 207 -0.86 -9.24 -26.90
N TRP A 208 -0.96 -8.12 -26.19
CA TRP A 208 -0.76 -6.78 -26.72
C TRP A 208 0.71 -6.59 -27.17
N SER A 209 1.68 -6.99 -26.34
CA SER A 209 3.11 -6.89 -26.66
C SER A 209 3.48 -7.75 -27.87
N THR A 210 2.81 -8.90 -28.06
CA THR A 210 2.99 -9.74 -29.26
C THR A 210 2.50 -9.03 -30.53
N GLN A 211 1.42 -8.26 -30.44
CA GLN A 211 0.87 -7.48 -31.56
C GLN A 211 1.62 -6.17 -31.79
N HIS A 212 2.26 -5.63 -30.76
CA HIS A 212 3.00 -4.36 -30.78
C HIS A 212 4.43 -4.56 -30.27
N PRO A 213 5.25 -5.35 -30.96
CA PRO A 213 6.59 -5.70 -30.49
C PRO A 213 7.45 -4.45 -30.30
N GLY A 214 8.20 -4.41 -29.22
CA GLY A 214 9.08 -3.30 -28.86
C GLY A 214 8.41 -2.15 -28.12
N ARG A 215 7.07 -2.17 -27.91
CA ARG A 215 6.33 -1.05 -27.32
C ARG A 215 6.11 -1.14 -25.81
N PHE A 216 6.59 -2.19 -25.17
CA PHE A 216 6.59 -2.42 -23.73
C PHE A 216 7.94 -2.96 -23.29
N SER A 217 8.33 -2.69 -22.05
CA SER A 217 9.43 -3.32 -21.34
C SER A 217 9.36 -2.95 -19.85
N TYR A 218 10.32 -3.44 -19.05
CA TYR A 218 10.46 -3.13 -17.64
C TYR A 218 11.93 -2.96 -17.26
N PRO A 219 12.27 -2.22 -16.20
CA PRO A 219 13.64 -2.09 -15.71
C PRO A 219 14.20 -3.43 -15.24
N LYS A 220 15.48 -3.68 -15.46
CA LYS A 220 16.12 -4.93 -14.99
C LYS A 220 16.23 -4.96 -13.47
N PRO A 221 16.14 -6.14 -12.83
CA PRO A 221 16.56 -6.31 -11.44
C PRO A 221 18.01 -5.81 -11.23
N PRO A 222 18.36 -5.25 -10.07
CA PRO A 222 17.56 -5.14 -8.86
C PRO A 222 16.69 -3.88 -8.77
N ASP A 223 16.47 -3.12 -9.87
CA ASP A 223 15.65 -1.92 -9.82
C ASP A 223 14.26 -2.21 -9.18
N PHE A 224 13.83 -1.30 -8.30
CA PHE A 224 12.59 -1.44 -7.54
C PHE A 224 11.35 -1.63 -8.45
N LEU A 225 11.23 -0.86 -9.55
CA LEU A 225 10.08 -0.99 -10.46
C LEU A 225 10.14 -2.29 -11.24
N GLY A 226 11.34 -2.71 -11.68
CA GLY A 226 11.53 -4.00 -12.33
C GLY A 226 11.12 -5.15 -11.42
N MET A 227 11.58 -5.14 -10.18
CA MET A 227 11.17 -6.12 -9.17
C MET A 227 9.67 -6.05 -8.86
N SER A 228 9.07 -4.87 -8.85
CA SER A 228 7.63 -4.72 -8.63
C SER A 228 6.81 -5.34 -9.77
N PHE A 229 7.25 -5.20 -11.02
CA PHE A 229 6.60 -5.87 -12.15
C PHE A 229 6.72 -7.40 -12.06
N LEU A 230 7.90 -7.92 -11.72
CA LEU A 230 8.14 -9.36 -11.58
C LEU A 230 7.31 -9.96 -10.42
N LYS A 231 7.22 -9.27 -9.28
CA LYS A 231 6.36 -9.67 -8.16
C LYS A 231 4.87 -9.60 -8.52
N TYR A 232 4.45 -8.53 -9.22
CA TYR A 232 3.09 -8.42 -9.73
C TYR A 232 2.74 -9.60 -10.65
N ALA A 233 3.63 -9.92 -11.58
CA ALA A 233 3.45 -11.07 -12.48
C ALA A 233 3.36 -12.39 -11.70
N LEU A 234 4.29 -12.62 -10.75
CA LEU A 234 4.30 -13.81 -9.91
C LEU A 234 2.97 -13.98 -9.13
N VAL A 235 2.55 -12.95 -8.41
CA VAL A 235 1.32 -12.99 -7.61
C VAL A 235 0.09 -13.19 -8.49
N THR A 236 0.05 -12.52 -9.65
CA THR A 236 -1.07 -12.61 -10.60
C THR A 236 -1.18 -14.00 -11.20
N LEU A 237 -0.08 -14.61 -11.60
CA LEU A 237 -0.05 -15.97 -12.16
C LEU A 237 -0.56 -17.02 -11.16
N HIS A 238 -0.37 -16.77 -9.87
CA HIS A 238 -0.86 -17.67 -8.81
C HIS A 238 -2.27 -17.38 -8.30
N GLN A 239 -2.99 -16.37 -8.81
CA GLN A 239 -4.32 -16.04 -8.30
C GLN A 239 -5.32 -17.20 -8.39
N ASN A 240 -5.21 -18.01 -9.44
CA ASN A 240 -6.07 -19.16 -9.70
C ASN A 240 -5.39 -20.50 -9.37
N SER A 241 -4.22 -20.49 -8.77
CA SER A 241 -3.55 -21.71 -8.29
C SER A 241 -4.28 -22.31 -7.09
N PRO A 242 -4.16 -23.63 -6.87
CA PRO A 242 -4.62 -24.27 -5.63
C PRO A 242 -4.05 -23.55 -4.39
N GLU A 243 -4.83 -23.52 -3.30
CA GLU A 243 -4.48 -22.73 -2.09
C GLU A 243 -3.15 -23.15 -1.47
N ASN A 244 -2.81 -24.44 -1.52
CA ASN A 244 -1.51 -24.95 -1.05
C ASN A 244 -0.30 -24.42 -1.85
N ILE A 245 -0.50 -23.97 -3.09
CA ILE A 245 0.56 -23.32 -3.89
C ILE A 245 0.52 -21.80 -3.64
N LYS A 246 -0.67 -21.21 -3.68
CA LYS A 246 -0.85 -19.78 -3.47
C LYS A 246 -0.34 -19.33 -2.09
N SER A 247 -0.56 -20.11 -1.05
CA SER A 247 -0.07 -19.82 0.31
C SER A 247 1.45 -19.83 0.43
N GLN A 248 2.18 -20.48 -0.51
CA GLN A 248 3.64 -20.45 -0.54
C GLN A 248 4.20 -19.03 -0.77
N LEU A 249 3.45 -18.15 -1.45
CA LEU A 249 3.86 -16.76 -1.65
C LEU A 249 4.07 -16.01 -0.33
N ASN A 250 3.37 -16.42 0.73
CA ASN A 250 3.48 -15.83 2.08
C ASN A 250 4.46 -16.59 2.99
N GLN A 251 5.16 -17.60 2.46
CA GLN A 251 6.17 -18.37 3.16
C GLN A 251 7.57 -18.03 2.61
N PRO A 252 8.62 -18.24 3.39
CA PRO A 252 9.99 -18.09 2.89
C PRO A 252 10.26 -18.95 1.64
N ALA A 253 10.97 -18.36 0.68
CA ALA A 253 11.53 -19.11 -0.43
C ALA A 253 12.58 -20.10 0.08
N THR A 254 12.50 -21.35 -0.39
CA THR A 254 13.40 -22.45 -0.05
C THR A 254 13.73 -23.23 -1.32
N ASP A 255 14.79 -24.02 -1.32
CA ASP A 255 15.11 -24.89 -2.46
C ASP A 255 13.96 -25.83 -2.85
N GLN A 256 13.10 -26.16 -1.88
CA GLN A 256 11.99 -27.10 -2.09
C GLN A 256 10.79 -26.45 -2.80
N ASN A 257 10.49 -25.17 -2.52
CA ASN A 257 9.30 -24.50 -3.08
C ASN A 257 9.63 -23.54 -4.24
N THR A 258 10.87 -23.10 -4.39
CA THR A 258 11.29 -22.10 -5.37
C THR A 258 10.93 -22.52 -6.81
N ALA A 259 11.25 -23.74 -7.21
CA ALA A 259 10.93 -24.22 -8.55
C ALA A 259 9.41 -24.23 -8.81
N LEU A 260 8.62 -24.73 -7.85
CA LEU A 260 7.17 -24.79 -7.96
C LEU A 260 6.55 -23.40 -8.12
N VAL A 261 7.01 -22.43 -7.34
CA VAL A 261 6.45 -21.07 -7.30
C VAL A 261 6.93 -20.23 -8.47
N LEU A 262 8.20 -20.33 -8.87
CA LEU A 262 8.76 -19.45 -9.90
C LEU A 262 8.60 -19.99 -11.34
N THR A 263 8.34 -21.28 -11.57
CA THR A 263 8.18 -21.82 -12.94
C THR A 263 7.12 -21.07 -13.76
N PRO A 264 5.91 -20.75 -13.25
CA PRO A 264 4.94 -20.00 -14.03
C PRO A 264 5.41 -18.59 -14.41
N LEU A 265 6.21 -17.95 -13.58
CA LEU A 265 6.83 -16.66 -13.88
C LEU A 265 7.82 -16.79 -15.05
N TRP A 266 8.68 -17.80 -15.00
CA TRP A 266 9.65 -18.03 -16.09
C TRP A 266 8.97 -18.36 -17.41
N ASP A 267 7.96 -19.23 -17.40
CA ASP A 267 7.17 -19.58 -18.59
C ASP A 267 6.46 -18.36 -19.21
N PHE A 268 6.04 -17.41 -18.38
CA PHE A 268 5.47 -16.15 -18.82
C PHE A 268 6.55 -15.23 -19.41
N LEU A 269 7.68 -15.07 -18.74
CA LEU A 269 8.78 -14.20 -19.18
C LEU A 269 9.44 -14.71 -20.46
N ASP A 270 9.61 -16.02 -20.63
CA ASP A 270 10.14 -16.63 -21.86
C ASP A 270 9.28 -16.30 -23.10
N LYS A 271 7.97 -16.12 -22.91
CA LYS A 271 7.05 -15.68 -23.96
C LYS A 271 7.05 -14.16 -24.16
N LEU A 272 7.23 -13.42 -23.08
CA LEU A 272 7.15 -11.96 -23.08
C LEU A 272 8.42 -11.32 -23.63
N HIS A 273 9.61 -11.78 -23.23
CA HIS A 273 10.90 -11.15 -23.57
C HIS A 273 11.13 -10.94 -25.07
N PRO A 274 10.84 -11.91 -25.96
CA PRO A 274 11.01 -11.69 -27.40
C PRO A 274 10.17 -10.55 -27.99
N THR A 275 9.12 -10.14 -27.25
CA THR A 275 8.19 -9.06 -27.67
C THR A 275 8.55 -7.70 -27.09
N LEU A 276 9.43 -7.65 -26.09
CA LEU A 276 9.83 -6.42 -25.40
C LEU A 276 10.67 -5.48 -26.29
N TRP A 277 10.82 -4.25 -25.83
CA TRP A 277 11.75 -3.28 -26.39
C TRP A 277 13.13 -3.92 -26.59
N ARG A 278 13.71 -3.72 -27.78
CA ARG A 278 14.95 -4.39 -28.23
C ARG A 278 14.94 -5.91 -28.02
N LYS A 279 13.76 -6.54 -28.17
CA LYS A 279 13.55 -7.99 -28.07
C LYS A 279 13.95 -8.60 -26.70
N GLY A 280 13.98 -7.78 -25.65
CA GLY A 280 14.42 -8.23 -24.33
C GLY A 280 15.92 -8.54 -24.20
N GLU A 281 16.73 -8.14 -25.19
CA GLU A 281 18.19 -8.24 -25.13
C GLU A 281 18.81 -7.07 -24.32
N HIS A 282 18.05 -6.00 -24.16
CA HIS A 282 18.45 -4.81 -23.39
C HIS A 282 17.29 -4.37 -22.50
N PHE A 283 17.61 -4.02 -21.27
CA PHE A 283 16.64 -3.54 -20.28
C PHE A 283 17.03 -2.16 -19.77
N MET A 284 16.04 -1.37 -19.36
CA MET A 284 16.27 -0.10 -18.69
C MET A 284 16.89 -0.32 -17.32
N GLN A 285 17.66 0.68 -16.87
CA GLN A 285 18.29 0.64 -15.55
C GLN A 285 17.31 1.01 -14.42
N ASN A 286 16.30 1.85 -14.73
CA ASN A 286 15.36 2.38 -13.74
C ASN A 286 14.11 2.97 -14.41
N GLY A 287 13.13 3.35 -13.55
CA GLY A 287 11.88 3.97 -13.98
C GLY A 287 12.06 5.32 -14.70
N ALA A 288 13.08 6.11 -14.35
CA ALA A 288 13.34 7.37 -15.04
C ALA A 288 13.74 7.15 -16.52
N GLN A 289 14.52 6.12 -16.80
CA GLN A 289 14.84 5.74 -18.17
C GLN A 289 13.61 5.20 -18.90
N MET A 290 12.77 4.39 -18.22
CA MET A 290 11.51 3.90 -18.80
C MET A 290 10.59 5.07 -19.19
N ARG A 291 10.45 6.09 -18.33
CA ARG A 291 9.65 7.29 -18.61
C ARG A 291 10.17 8.05 -19.82
N ARG A 292 11.50 8.22 -19.97
CA ARG A 292 12.10 8.87 -21.15
C ARG A 292 11.77 8.11 -22.44
N LEU A 293 11.81 6.78 -22.42
CA LEU A 293 11.46 5.99 -23.62
C LEU A 293 9.98 6.13 -24.00
N VAL A 294 9.10 6.45 -23.03
CA VAL A 294 7.70 6.82 -23.34
C VAL A 294 7.64 8.21 -23.96
N ASP A 295 8.37 9.19 -23.44
CA ASP A 295 8.45 10.54 -23.98
C ASP A 295 9.03 10.53 -25.40
N ASP A 296 10.09 9.74 -25.64
CA ASP A 296 10.72 9.51 -26.95
C ASP A 296 9.85 8.64 -27.89
N THR A 297 8.64 8.27 -27.49
CA THR A 297 7.70 7.41 -28.25
C THR A 297 8.23 6.02 -28.60
N GLU A 298 9.30 5.55 -27.96
CA GLU A 298 9.79 4.19 -28.10
C GLU A 298 8.91 3.17 -27.37
N LEU A 299 8.40 3.53 -26.19
CA LEU A 299 7.40 2.76 -25.47
C LEU A 299 6.02 3.42 -25.56
N SER A 300 4.97 2.61 -25.63
CA SER A 300 3.58 3.07 -25.61
C SER A 300 2.86 2.70 -24.29
N LEU A 301 3.46 1.82 -23.50
CA LEU A 301 2.97 1.31 -22.24
C LEU A 301 4.11 1.26 -21.22
N ALA A 302 3.84 1.76 -20.03
CA ALA A 302 4.77 1.76 -18.91
C ALA A 302 4.02 1.70 -17.58
N PHE A 303 4.74 1.71 -16.47
CA PHE A 303 4.16 1.66 -15.14
C PHE A 303 5.03 2.42 -14.13
N THR A 304 4.44 2.74 -12.99
CA THR A 304 5.10 3.35 -11.83
C THR A 304 4.53 2.75 -10.55
N PHE A 305 5.26 2.86 -9.46
CA PHE A 305 4.73 2.55 -8.13
C PHE A 305 4.23 3.82 -7.38
N SER A 306 4.31 4.98 -8.04
CA SER A 306 3.83 6.27 -7.55
C SER A 306 2.85 6.87 -8.56
N ALA A 307 1.55 6.59 -8.41
CA ALA A 307 0.51 7.08 -9.32
C ALA A 307 0.56 8.61 -9.56
N PRO A 308 0.91 9.46 -8.57
CA PRO A 308 1.02 10.90 -8.77
C PRO A 308 2.20 11.35 -9.63
N GLU A 309 3.21 10.51 -9.79
CA GLU A 309 4.36 10.80 -10.66
C GLU A 309 3.92 11.09 -12.10
N VAL A 310 2.90 10.38 -12.59
CA VAL A 310 2.45 10.50 -13.97
C VAL A 310 1.90 11.90 -14.29
N PRO A 311 0.88 12.42 -13.57
CA PRO A 311 0.42 13.78 -13.81
C PRO A 311 1.48 14.84 -13.51
N ALA A 312 2.34 14.63 -12.53
CA ALA A 312 3.45 15.54 -12.27
C ALA A 312 4.45 15.60 -13.43
N ALA A 313 4.77 14.46 -14.06
CA ALA A 313 5.64 14.40 -15.24
C ALA A 313 5.00 15.08 -16.45
N VAL A 314 3.69 14.91 -16.67
CA VAL A 314 2.98 15.62 -17.75
C VAL A 314 3.00 17.14 -17.50
N GLN A 315 2.77 17.59 -16.27
CA GLN A 315 2.81 19.02 -15.94
C GLN A 315 4.20 19.66 -16.10
N ARG A 316 5.27 18.88 -15.99
CA ARG A 316 6.65 19.33 -16.21
C ARG A 316 7.13 19.14 -17.65
N TYR A 317 6.27 18.64 -18.53
CA TYR A 317 6.61 18.29 -19.93
C TYR A 317 7.67 17.16 -20.03
N ASP A 318 7.77 16.31 -19.01
CA ASP A 318 8.58 15.08 -19.01
C ASP A 318 7.80 13.89 -19.64
N LEU A 319 6.50 14.07 -19.91
CA LEU A 319 5.59 13.15 -20.58
C LEU A 319 4.57 13.95 -21.40
N PRO A 320 4.10 13.44 -22.55
CA PRO A 320 3.11 14.11 -23.37
C PRO A 320 1.72 14.17 -22.69
N GLU A 321 0.89 15.16 -23.09
CA GLU A 321 -0.47 15.35 -22.57
C GLU A 321 -1.42 14.19 -22.93
N SER A 322 -1.08 13.36 -23.90
CA SER A 322 -1.82 12.16 -24.31
C SER A 322 -1.76 11.02 -23.29
N ILE A 323 -0.87 11.09 -22.31
CA ILE A 323 -0.71 10.04 -21.28
C ILE A 323 -1.96 9.90 -20.40
N ARG A 324 -2.31 8.65 -20.12
CA ARG A 324 -3.40 8.26 -19.21
C ARG A 324 -2.95 7.16 -18.29
N SER A 325 -3.25 7.30 -16.99
CA SER A 325 -3.03 6.25 -15.99
C SER A 325 -4.25 5.35 -15.84
N TYR A 326 -4.02 4.09 -15.53
CA TYR A 326 -5.07 3.12 -15.28
C TYR A 326 -4.62 2.02 -14.30
N ALA A 327 -5.61 1.31 -13.73
CA ALA A 327 -5.37 0.15 -12.87
C ALA A 327 -5.64 -1.15 -13.63
N MET A 328 -4.89 -2.18 -13.29
CA MET A 328 -5.08 -3.53 -13.85
C MET A 328 -6.33 -4.19 -13.24
N ASN A 329 -7.07 -4.94 -14.06
CA ASN A 329 -8.23 -5.72 -13.61
C ASN A 329 -7.82 -6.93 -12.76
N ASP A 330 -6.61 -7.47 -12.97
CA ASP A 330 -6.03 -8.53 -12.14
C ASP A 330 -5.75 -8.04 -10.70
N GLY A 331 -5.75 -6.73 -10.50
CA GLY A 331 -5.41 -6.06 -9.27
C GLY A 331 -4.09 -5.28 -9.37
N SER A 332 -3.83 -4.45 -8.39
CA SER A 332 -2.58 -3.70 -8.27
C SER A 332 -1.77 -4.18 -7.09
N LEU A 333 -0.51 -4.55 -7.33
CA LEU A 333 0.43 -4.80 -6.25
C LEU A 333 0.57 -3.52 -5.42
N SER A 334 0.37 -3.61 -4.13
CA SER A 334 0.35 -2.45 -3.24
C SER A 334 1.09 -2.74 -1.96
N ASN A 335 1.76 -1.74 -1.45
CA ASN A 335 2.38 -1.79 -0.14
C ASN A 335 2.03 -0.55 0.69
N THR A 336 2.21 -0.69 1.98
CA THR A 336 2.10 0.41 2.94
C THR A 336 3.51 0.93 3.21
N HIS A 337 3.65 2.25 3.31
CA HIS A 337 4.84 2.87 3.83
C HIS A 337 4.72 2.95 5.34
N PHE A 338 5.77 2.55 6.04
CA PHE A 338 5.82 2.60 7.48
C PHE A 338 6.93 3.55 7.97
N VAL A 339 6.77 4.02 9.19
CA VAL A 339 7.84 4.62 9.98
C VAL A 339 8.07 3.78 11.21
N ALA A 340 9.32 3.52 11.53
CA ALA A 340 9.73 2.73 12.68
C ALA A 340 10.71 3.51 13.56
N ILE A 341 10.76 3.14 14.83
CA ILE A 341 11.66 3.73 15.82
C ILE A 341 12.70 2.66 16.19
N PRO A 342 14.00 2.91 16.00
CA PRO A 342 15.03 1.99 16.47
C PRO A 342 14.99 1.81 17.99
N TYR A 343 15.40 0.63 18.47
CA TYR A 343 15.41 0.26 19.89
C TYR A 343 16.27 1.20 20.75
N ASN A 344 17.31 1.79 20.14
CA ASN A 344 18.29 2.67 20.77
C ASN A 344 18.12 4.15 20.43
N ALA A 345 16.98 4.54 19.84
CA ALA A 345 16.71 5.93 19.49
C ALA A 345 16.94 6.89 20.66
N SER A 346 17.57 8.02 20.41
CA SER A 346 17.85 9.03 21.43
C SER A 346 16.58 9.74 21.92
N HIS A 347 15.59 9.92 21.03
CA HIS A 347 14.37 10.67 21.28
C HIS A 347 13.10 9.89 20.94
N PRO A 348 12.87 8.70 21.53
CA PRO A 348 11.76 7.81 21.12
C PRO A 348 10.38 8.39 21.42
N GLN A 349 10.20 9.26 22.42
CA GLN A 349 8.94 9.93 22.72
C GLN A 349 8.61 10.98 21.64
N SER A 350 9.60 11.77 21.26
CA SER A 350 9.46 12.77 20.19
C SER A 350 9.19 12.10 18.83
N ALA A 351 9.85 10.98 18.54
CA ALA A 351 9.62 10.20 17.33
C ALA A 351 8.17 9.68 17.26
N GLN A 352 7.57 9.29 18.39
CA GLN A 352 6.16 8.91 18.44
C GLN A 352 5.20 10.09 18.18
N LEU A 353 5.52 11.30 18.68
CA LEU A 353 4.76 12.51 18.35
C LEU A 353 4.83 12.82 16.85
N VAL A 354 6.00 12.71 16.26
CA VAL A 354 6.19 12.86 14.81
C VAL A 354 5.38 11.82 14.04
N ALA A 355 5.48 10.55 14.38
CA ALA A 355 4.74 9.48 13.73
C ALA A 355 3.22 9.68 13.82
N ASN A 356 2.70 10.08 15.00
CA ASN A 356 1.28 10.37 15.15
C ASN A 356 0.84 11.59 14.33
N PHE A 357 1.69 12.62 14.20
CA PHE A 357 1.40 13.75 13.32
C PHE A 357 1.34 13.32 11.86
N LEU A 358 2.32 12.54 11.37
CA LEU A 358 2.33 12.02 9.99
C LEU A 358 1.08 11.18 9.67
N LEU A 359 0.51 10.53 10.69
CA LEU A 359 -0.71 9.73 10.59
C LEU A 359 -2.00 10.56 10.80
N SER A 360 -1.90 11.85 11.12
CA SER A 360 -3.06 12.69 11.36
C SER A 360 -3.88 12.95 10.09
N PRO A 361 -5.21 13.18 10.20
CA PRO A 361 -6.04 13.54 9.04
C PRO A 361 -5.51 14.74 8.25
N THR A 362 -4.97 15.75 8.94
CA THR A 362 -4.38 16.93 8.29
C THR A 362 -3.15 16.58 7.46
N ALA A 363 -2.21 15.83 8.02
CA ALA A 363 -0.99 15.43 7.32
C ALA A 363 -1.31 14.48 6.16
N GLN A 364 -2.20 13.53 6.36
CA GLN A 364 -2.63 12.56 5.36
C GLN A 364 -3.38 13.24 4.21
N ALA A 365 -4.30 14.15 4.48
CA ALA A 365 -5.02 14.91 3.46
C ALA A 365 -4.09 15.85 2.68
N HIS A 366 -3.11 16.48 3.34
CA HIS A 366 -2.12 17.32 2.66
C HIS A 366 -1.25 16.48 1.73
N LYS A 367 -0.74 15.35 2.20
CA LYS A 367 0.10 14.42 1.45
C LYS A 367 -0.63 13.87 0.21
N GLN A 368 -1.93 13.57 0.31
CA GLN A 368 -2.72 12.99 -0.78
C GLN A 368 -2.98 13.98 -1.94
N LYS A 369 -2.75 15.28 -1.76
CA LYS A 369 -2.91 16.25 -2.85
C LYS A 369 -1.87 15.97 -3.94
N ALA A 370 -2.31 15.85 -5.19
CA ALA A 370 -1.43 15.60 -6.34
C ALA A 370 -0.37 16.70 -6.53
N SER A 371 -0.66 17.93 -6.12
CA SER A 371 0.30 19.06 -6.14
C SER A 371 1.35 19.02 -5.02
N VAL A 372 1.21 18.10 -4.04
CA VAL A 372 2.13 17.94 -2.91
C VAL A 372 2.97 16.69 -3.10
N TRP A 373 2.38 15.53 -2.93
CA TRP A 373 2.98 14.23 -3.17
C TRP A 373 2.01 13.31 -3.91
N GLY A 374 0.71 13.35 -3.52
CA GLY A 374 -0.36 12.51 -4.07
C GLY A 374 -0.39 11.10 -3.50
N ASP A 375 0.43 10.81 -2.49
CA ASP A 375 0.48 9.50 -1.85
C ASP A 375 -0.85 9.19 -1.15
N LYS A 376 -1.38 8.00 -1.37
CA LYS A 376 -2.70 7.61 -0.85
C LYS A 376 -2.68 7.54 0.67
N THR A 377 -3.76 8.05 1.29
CA THR A 377 -3.93 7.95 2.73
C THR A 377 -4.10 6.50 3.19
N VAL A 378 -3.55 6.20 4.37
CA VAL A 378 -3.79 4.94 5.10
C VAL A 378 -5.04 5.00 5.98
N LEU A 379 -5.66 6.18 6.13
CA LEU A 379 -6.84 6.36 6.95
C LEU A 379 -8.09 5.85 6.23
N ILE A 380 -8.97 5.23 6.97
CA ILE A 380 -10.29 4.82 6.48
C ILE A 380 -11.23 6.03 6.58
N GLN A 381 -11.50 6.67 5.45
CA GLN A 381 -12.25 7.93 5.43
C GLN A 381 -13.66 7.83 6.05
N SER A 382 -14.29 6.68 6.02
CA SER A 382 -15.61 6.46 6.65
C SER A 382 -15.57 6.48 8.19
N THR A 383 -14.40 6.33 8.80
CA THR A 383 -14.22 6.42 10.26
C THR A 383 -13.95 7.86 10.74
N LEU A 384 -13.66 8.77 9.82
CA LEU A 384 -13.37 10.15 10.11
C LEU A 384 -14.66 10.94 10.35
N ASN A 385 -14.59 11.98 11.21
CA ASN A 385 -15.68 12.93 11.37
C ASN A 385 -15.84 13.85 10.14
N ASN A 386 -16.91 14.62 10.08
CA ASN A 386 -17.24 15.46 8.92
C ASN A 386 -16.16 16.49 8.57
N ASP A 387 -15.54 17.11 9.59
CA ASP A 387 -14.49 18.11 9.39
C ASP A 387 -13.22 17.47 8.85
N GLN A 388 -12.86 16.31 9.38
CA GLN A 388 -11.73 15.51 8.91
C GLN A 388 -11.95 15.00 7.46
N GLN A 389 -13.16 14.52 7.14
CA GLN A 389 -13.49 14.10 5.76
C GLN A 389 -13.42 15.28 4.77
N ALA A 390 -13.80 16.50 5.22
CA ALA A 390 -13.73 17.70 4.38
C ALA A 390 -12.30 18.03 3.93
N LEU A 391 -11.27 17.64 4.67
CA LEU A 391 -9.86 17.84 4.31
C LEU A 391 -9.45 17.06 3.06
N PHE A 392 -10.12 15.92 2.80
CA PHE A 392 -9.83 15.03 1.67
C PHE A 392 -10.61 15.39 0.39
N LYS A 393 -11.44 16.43 0.41
CA LYS A 393 -12.12 16.90 -0.80
C LYS A 393 -11.09 17.52 -1.75
N THR A 394 -10.90 16.88 -2.91
CA THR A 394 -9.93 17.32 -3.91
C THR A 394 -10.58 18.14 -5.03
N SER A 395 -9.80 19.02 -5.67
CA SER A 395 -10.10 19.62 -6.96
C SER A 395 -10.19 18.54 -8.06
N LYS A 396 -10.75 18.91 -9.24
CA LYS A 396 -10.81 18.01 -10.41
C LYS A 396 -9.42 17.42 -10.69
N PRO A 397 -9.27 16.10 -10.78
CA PRO A 397 -7.97 15.47 -11.03
C PRO A 397 -7.47 15.80 -12.45
N HIS A 398 -6.14 15.77 -12.64
CA HIS A 398 -5.54 15.91 -13.95
C HIS A 398 -5.98 14.75 -14.88
N PRO A 399 -6.15 14.95 -16.20
CA PRO A 399 -6.59 13.90 -17.12
C PRO A 399 -5.66 12.66 -17.14
N SER A 400 -4.36 12.84 -16.88
CA SER A 400 -3.39 11.74 -16.79
C SER A 400 -3.33 11.06 -15.40
N ALA A 401 -4.02 11.60 -14.39
CA ALA A 401 -4.03 11.00 -13.07
C ALA A 401 -4.81 9.68 -13.07
N LEU A 402 -4.40 8.76 -12.21
CA LEU A 402 -5.15 7.53 -11.97
C LEU A 402 -6.57 7.88 -11.50
N PRO A 403 -7.63 7.40 -12.19
CA PRO A 403 -9.00 7.71 -11.78
C PRO A 403 -9.30 7.21 -10.37
N PHE A 404 -10.04 8.01 -9.61
CA PHE A 404 -10.44 7.65 -8.24
C PHE A 404 -11.18 6.30 -8.23
N ASN A 405 -10.88 5.46 -7.25
CA ASN A 405 -11.44 4.11 -7.11
C ASN A 405 -11.24 3.17 -8.32
N SER A 406 -10.26 3.42 -9.18
CA SER A 406 -9.94 2.52 -10.31
C SER A 406 -9.30 1.21 -9.85
N ILE A 407 -8.52 1.21 -8.78
CA ILE A 407 -7.98 0.00 -8.17
C ILE A 407 -9.13 -0.74 -7.48
N LYS A 408 -9.60 -1.81 -8.09
CA LYS A 408 -10.70 -2.64 -7.58
C LYS A 408 -10.22 -3.75 -6.66
N ARG A 409 -8.98 -4.17 -6.82
CA ARG A 409 -8.35 -5.24 -6.07
C ARG A 409 -6.91 -4.87 -5.75
N THR A 410 -6.57 -4.98 -4.49
CA THR A 410 -5.19 -4.86 -4.00
C THR A 410 -4.56 -6.25 -3.92
N LEU A 411 -3.35 -6.38 -4.43
CA LEU A 411 -2.50 -7.56 -4.29
C LEU A 411 -1.44 -7.27 -3.23
N SER A 412 -1.29 -8.20 -2.31
CA SER A 412 -0.24 -8.12 -1.28
C SER A 412 1.12 -8.48 -1.86
N GLU A 413 2.17 -7.87 -1.32
CA GLU A 413 3.54 -8.27 -1.59
C GLU A 413 3.78 -9.71 -1.11
N PRO A 414 4.53 -10.54 -1.85
CA PRO A 414 4.92 -11.85 -1.38
C PRO A 414 6.00 -11.72 -0.27
N HIS A 415 6.29 -12.82 0.42
CA HIS A 415 7.33 -12.86 1.45
C HIS A 415 8.67 -12.29 0.91
N PRO A 416 9.42 -11.48 1.67
CA PRO A 416 10.61 -10.75 1.19
C PRO A 416 11.67 -11.64 0.52
N SER A 417 11.85 -12.87 1.00
CA SER A 417 12.81 -13.81 0.42
C SER A 417 12.56 -14.18 -1.05
N TRP A 418 11.37 -13.95 -1.57
CA TRP A 418 11.09 -14.13 -3.00
C TRP A 418 11.80 -13.09 -3.87
N VAL A 419 12.17 -11.93 -3.32
CA VAL A 419 12.95 -10.91 -4.04
C VAL A 419 14.29 -11.49 -4.48
N ASP A 420 15.03 -12.11 -3.55
CA ASP A 420 16.33 -12.73 -3.83
C ASP A 420 16.20 -13.90 -4.81
N ALA A 421 15.19 -14.76 -4.60
CA ALA A 421 14.96 -15.91 -5.47
C ALA A 421 14.60 -15.50 -6.91
N ILE A 422 13.76 -14.45 -7.07
CA ILE A 422 13.45 -13.88 -8.38
C ILE A 422 14.69 -13.26 -9.01
N MET A 423 15.44 -12.46 -8.27
CA MET A 423 16.63 -11.76 -8.77
C MET A 423 17.68 -12.76 -9.27
N GLN A 424 18.02 -13.77 -8.46
CA GLN A 424 18.96 -14.83 -8.84
C GLN A 424 18.47 -15.63 -10.05
N GLY A 425 17.21 -16.04 -10.06
CA GLY A 425 16.62 -16.78 -11.16
C GLY A 425 16.56 -15.98 -12.46
N TRP A 426 16.29 -14.68 -12.37
CA TRP A 426 16.27 -13.76 -13.50
C TRP A 426 17.70 -13.58 -14.08
N GLU A 427 18.69 -13.35 -13.23
CA GLU A 427 20.08 -13.16 -13.66
C GLU A 427 20.63 -14.42 -14.32
N MET A 428 20.34 -15.60 -13.79
CA MET A 428 20.76 -16.88 -14.41
C MET A 428 20.13 -17.14 -15.77
N ARG A 429 18.88 -16.66 -16.01
CA ARG A 429 18.16 -16.95 -17.25
C ARG A 429 18.34 -15.88 -18.32
N TYR A 430 18.38 -14.62 -17.92
CA TYR A 430 18.30 -13.47 -18.80
C TYR A 430 19.44 -12.47 -18.57
N GLY A 431 20.26 -12.66 -17.55
CA GLY A 431 21.45 -11.86 -17.32
C GLY A 431 22.38 -12.04 -18.51
N VAL A 432 22.56 -10.95 -19.27
CA VAL A 432 23.46 -10.97 -20.44
C VAL A 432 24.87 -11.17 -19.92
N SER A 433 25.50 -12.25 -20.32
CA SER A 433 26.95 -12.38 -20.22
C SER A 433 27.56 -11.19 -20.97
N GLN A 434 28.08 -10.20 -20.21
CA GLN A 434 28.85 -9.08 -20.78
C GLN A 434 30.17 -9.57 -21.34
#